data_acc9a2e86c7e386a559a251e39fc8670
#
_entry.id   acc9a2e86c7e386a559a251e39fc8670
#
_cell.length_a   1.000
_cell.length_b   1.000
_cell.length_c   1.000
_cell.angle_alpha   90.00
_cell.angle_beta   90.00
_cell.angle_gamma   90.00
#
_symmetry.space_group_name_H-M   'P 1'
#
loop_
_entity.id
_entity.type
_entity.pdbx_description
1 polymer ?
#
loop_
_entity_poly.entity_id
_entity_poly.type
_entity_poly.pdbx_seq_one_letter_code
_entity_poly.pdbx_strand_id
1 'polypeptide(L)'
;MASCKLTLNLEPCSSDLDPEERERWVKLNAFLAQLGEAADVDHESPRFHPLDKCRHATWVFEMALENLYYSPEELADTAVMEAAAQWFIQGTDGLWANVVSKRIFPDLIDERREGSRGFERERWDRWVRDLRRAEQAGRNPRMKKLLRDALANIKRVMR
;
A
#
# COMPACT_ATOMS: atom_id res chain seq x y z
N MET A 1 -1.43 -28.65 18.03
CA MET A 1 -1.14 -27.89 16.82
C MET A 1 -1.58 -26.46 17.05
N ALA A 2 -0.65 -25.61 17.37
CA ALA A 2 -0.91 -24.20 17.29
C ALA A 2 -1.20 -23.91 15.82
N SER A 3 -2.46 -23.79 15.47
CA SER A 3 -2.86 -23.04 14.30
C SER A 3 -2.07 -21.74 14.40
N CYS A 4 -1.11 -21.54 13.52
CA CYS A 4 -0.66 -20.22 13.17
C CYS A 4 -1.86 -19.55 12.50
N LYS A 5 -2.88 -19.29 13.26
CA LYS A 5 -3.56 -18.05 13.17
C LYS A 5 -2.46 -17.06 13.53
N LEU A 6 -1.63 -16.75 12.58
CA LEU A 6 -1.31 -15.36 12.35
C LEU A 6 -2.70 -14.72 12.34
N THR A 7 -3.16 -14.48 13.52
CA THR A 7 -4.22 -13.59 13.76
C THR A 7 -3.61 -12.28 13.29
N LEU A 8 -3.81 -12.00 12.06
CA LEU A 8 -3.87 -10.69 11.46
C LEU A 8 -4.91 -9.81 12.17
N ASN A 9 -5.21 -10.16 13.39
CA ASN A 9 -5.83 -9.40 14.45
C ASN A 9 -4.84 -8.43 15.10
N LEU A 10 -3.60 -8.43 14.67
CA LEU A 10 -2.77 -7.26 14.75
C LEU A 10 -3.41 -6.30 13.76
N GLU A 11 -4.37 -5.57 14.24
CA GLU A 11 -4.94 -4.49 13.48
C GLU A 11 -3.78 -3.50 13.22
N PRO A 12 -3.16 -3.53 12.03
CA PRO A 12 -2.08 -2.61 11.72
C PRO A 12 -2.57 -1.16 11.71
N CYS A 13 -3.88 -1.01 11.88
CA CYS A 13 -4.56 0.25 12.14
C CYS A 13 -4.54 0.63 13.62
N SER A 14 -4.17 -0.28 14.52
CA SER A 14 -4.08 0.02 15.94
C SER A 14 -2.84 0.85 16.25
N SER A 15 -3.02 1.86 17.11
CA SER A 15 -1.90 2.59 17.70
C SER A 15 -1.13 1.76 18.73
N ASP A 16 -1.65 0.59 19.09
CA ASP A 16 -1.16 -0.25 20.19
C ASP A 16 -0.23 -1.37 19.74
N LEU A 17 0.20 -1.36 18.48
CA LEU A 17 1.23 -2.28 18.01
C LEU A 17 2.52 -2.06 18.78
N ASP A 18 3.12 -3.17 19.27
CA ASP A 18 4.46 -3.16 19.79
C ASP A 18 5.42 -2.54 18.77
N PRO A 19 6.30 -1.60 19.16
CA PRO A 19 7.26 -0.97 18.27
C PRO A 19 8.12 -1.95 17.45
N GLU A 20 8.50 -3.10 18.01
CA GLU A 20 9.23 -4.14 17.29
C GLU A 20 8.38 -4.81 16.21
N GLU A 21 7.13 -5.12 16.50
CA GLU A 21 6.20 -5.72 15.54
C GLU A 21 5.89 -4.74 14.41
N ARG A 22 5.70 -3.47 14.75
CA ARG A 22 5.53 -2.40 13.77
C ARG A 22 6.74 -2.32 12.84
N GLU A 23 7.92 -2.29 13.38
CA GLU A 23 9.16 -2.20 12.60
C GLU A 23 9.33 -3.40 11.67
N ARG A 24 9.10 -4.61 12.17
CA ARG A 24 9.17 -5.85 11.37
C ARG A 24 8.18 -5.83 10.22
N TRP A 25 6.95 -5.43 10.49
CA TRP A 25 5.90 -5.39 9.48
C TRP A 25 6.16 -4.33 8.41
N VAL A 26 6.60 -3.16 8.80
CA VAL A 26 6.97 -2.07 7.88
C VAL A 26 8.18 -2.46 7.02
N LYS A 27 9.21 -3.07 7.63
CA LYS A 27 10.38 -3.58 6.89
C LYS A 27 10.02 -4.68 5.91
N LEU A 28 9.11 -5.58 6.27
CA LEU A 28 8.62 -6.60 5.35
C LEU A 28 7.95 -5.97 4.13
N ASN A 29 7.10 -4.98 4.32
CA ASN A 29 6.46 -4.27 3.21
C ASN A 29 7.46 -3.53 2.33
N ALA A 30 8.44 -2.86 2.90
CA ALA A 30 9.53 -2.23 2.16
C ALA A 30 10.32 -3.24 1.33
N PHE A 31 10.65 -4.39 1.92
CA PHE A 31 11.33 -5.48 1.22
C PHE A 31 10.50 -6.05 0.06
N LEU A 32 9.21 -6.31 0.27
CA LEU A 32 8.32 -6.81 -0.78
C LEU A 32 8.18 -5.81 -1.95
N ALA A 33 8.16 -4.52 -1.65
CA ALA A 33 8.14 -3.47 -2.65
C ALA A 33 9.43 -3.44 -3.48
N GLN A 34 10.59 -3.54 -2.83
CA GLN A 34 11.90 -3.62 -3.50
C GLN A 34 12.02 -4.89 -4.34
N LEU A 35 11.50 -6.00 -3.86
CA LEU A 35 11.51 -7.27 -4.57
C LEU A 35 10.70 -7.18 -5.87
N GLY A 36 9.53 -6.56 -5.82
CA GLY A 36 8.71 -6.30 -6.99
C GLY A 36 9.39 -5.37 -8.02
N GLU A 37 10.08 -4.34 -7.55
CA GLU A 37 10.84 -3.43 -8.43
C GLU A 37 12.04 -4.12 -9.10
N ALA A 38 12.68 -5.05 -8.42
CA ALA A 38 13.81 -5.80 -8.95
C ALA A 38 13.39 -6.89 -9.94
N ALA A 39 12.11 -7.26 -9.96
CA ALA A 39 11.57 -8.28 -10.86
C ALA A 39 11.35 -7.70 -12.27
N ASP A 40 11.64 -8.53 -13.29
CA ASP A 40 11.27 -8.22 -14.67
C ASP A 40 9.79 -8.59 -14.89
N VAL A 41 8.91 -7.69 -14.48
CA VAL A 41 7.47 -7.90 -14.50
C VAL A 41 6.88 -7.41 -15.82
N ASP A 42 6.17 -8.29 -16.50
CA ASP A 42 5.29 -7.91 -17.61
C ASP A 42 3.95 -7.37 -17.05
N HIS A 43 3.84 -6.06 -16.98
CA HIS A 43 2.65 -5.38 -16.44
C HIS A 43 1.41 -5.50 -17.34
N GLU A 44 1.56 -5.96 -18.58
CA GLU A 44 0.44 -6.21 -19.50
C GLU A 44 -0.08 -7.66 -19.39
N SER A 45 0.71 -8.55 -18.79
CA SER A 45 0.32 -9.95 -18.62
C SER A 45 -0.68 -10.14 -17.46
N PRO A 46 -1.72 -10.98 -17.65
CA PRO A 46 -2.57 -11.41 -16.55
C PRO A 46 -1.86 -12.39 -15.59
N ARG A 47 -0.68 -12.89 -15.96
CA ARG A 47 0.11 -13.80 -15.13
C ARG A 47 0.99 -13.01 -14.18
N PHE A 48 1.11 -13.51 -12.97
CA PHE A 48 2.00 -12.93 -11.97
C PHE A 48 3.42 -13.50 -12.08
N HIS A 49 4.40 -12.60 -12.10
CA HIS A 49 5.76 -12.98 -11.81
C HIS A 49 5.87 -13.40 -10.33
N PRO A 50 6.63 -14.46 -9.98
CA PRO A 50 6.72 -14.93 -8.58
C PRO A 50 7.19 -13.85 -7.58
N LEU A 51 7.98 -12.90 -8.04
CA LEU A 51 8.50 -11.79 -7.23
C LEU A 51 7.60 -10.55 -7.25
N ASP A 52 6.57 -10.54 -8.08
CA ASP A 52 5.60 -9.45 -8.12
C ASP A 52 4.65 -9.55 -6.91
N LYS A 53 4.75 -8.59 -6.02
CA LYS A 53 3.96 -8.51 -4.78
C LYS A 53 2.95 -7.37 -4.78
N CYS A 54 2.60 -6.85 -5.95
CA CYS A 54 1.67 -5.73 -6.07
C CYS A 54 0.26 -6.04 -5.52
N ARG A 55 -0.15 -7.32 -5.49
CA ARG A 55 -1.40 -7.73 -4.80
C ARG A 55 -1.34 -7.47 -3.29
N HIS A 56 -0.18 -7.70 -2.69
CA HIS A 56 0.02 -7.37 -1.28
C HIS A 56 -0.02 -5.85 -1.06
N ALA A 57 0.53 -5.08 -2.00
CA ALA A 57 0.42 -3.62 -1.97
C ALA A 57 -1.04 -3.17 -1.96
N THR A 58 -1.89 -3.71 -2.84
CA THR A 58 -3.31 -3.36 -2.88
C THR A 58 -4.03 -3.69 -1.58
N TRP A 59 -3.69 -4.79 -0.92
CA TRP A 59 -4.23 -5.13 0.39
C TRP A 59 -3.83 -4.11 1.46
N VAL A 60 -2.57 -3.68 1.49
CA VAL A 60 -2.11 -2.61 2.39
C VAL A 60 -2.83 -1.30 2.11
N PHE A 61 -3.01 -0.94 0.84
CA PHE A 61 -3.74 0.27 0.45
C PHE A 61 -5.22 0.23 0.81
N GLU A 62 -5.85 -0.93 0.74
CA GLU A 62 -7.21 -1.11 1.23
C GLU A 62 -7.32 -0.82 2.73
N MET A 63 -6.37 -1.27 3.52
CA MET A 63 -6.35 -1.00 4.96
C MET A 63 -6.01 0.46 5.29
N ALA A 64 -5.10 1.08 4.57
CA ALA A 64 -4.60 2.41 4.88
C ALA A 64 -5.40 3.54 4.22
N LEU A 65 -5.82 3.34 2.97
CA LEU A 65 -6.35 4.40 2.10
C LEU A 65 -7.77 4.15 1.62
N GLU A 66 -8.28 2.94 1.78
CA GLU A 66 -9.63 2.54 1.41
C GLU A 66 -10.39 1.96 2.61
N ASN A 67 -9.96 2.30 3.82
CA ASN A 67 -10.55 1.80 5.06
C ASN A 67 -11.97 2.34 5.23
N LEU A 68 -12.91 1.43 5.53
CA LEU A 68 -14.32 1.78 5.70
C LEU A 68 -14.65 2.32 7.11
N TYR A 69 -13.75 2.09 8.06
CA TYR A 69 -13.98 2.42 9.49
C TYR A 69 -13.18 3.63 9.96
N TYR A 70 -12.03 3.89 9.33
CA TYR A 70 -11.11 4.95 9.74
C TYR A 70 -10.76 5.83 8.56
N SER A 71 -10.72 7.15 8.81
CA SER A 71 -10.27 8.12 7.82
C SER A 71 -8.75 8.12 7.66
N PRO A 72 -8.20 8.63 6.55
CA PRO A 72 -6.76 8.82 6.40
C PRO A 72 -6.14 9.66 7.51
N GLU A 73 -6.87 10.63 8.04
CA GLU A 73 -6.43 11.46 9.16
C GLU A 73 -6.27 10.64 10.45
N GLU A 74 -7.20 9.75 10.73
CA GLU A 74 -7.14 8.86 11.89
C GLU A 74 -6.00 7.83 11.79
N LEU A 75 -5.66 7.41 10.56
CA LEU A 75 -4.62 6.42 10.29
C LEU A 75 -3.24 7.02 10.05
N ALA A 76 -3.09 8.34 10.05
CA ALA A 76 -1.90 9.05 9.61
C ALA A 76 -0.58 8.60 10.26
N ASP A 77 -0.60 8.26 11.55
CA ASP A 77 0.59 7.86 12.31
C ASP A 77 0.65 6.34 12.57
N THR A 78 -0.21 5.56 11.93
CA THR A 78 -0.29 4.10 12.13
C THR A 78 0.72 3.32 11.29
N ALA A 79 0.97 2.08 11.72
CA ALA A 79 1.84 1.16 10.99
C ALA A 79 1.35 0.86 9.57
N VAL A 80 0.04 0.79 9.35
CA VAL A 80 -0.52 0.54 8.01
C VAL A 80 -0.26 1.69 7.06
N MET A 81 -0.34 2.93 7.54
CA MET A 81 -0.01 4.10 6.73
C MET A 81 1.49 4.17 6.43
N GLU A 82 2.33 3.81 7.41
CA GLU A 82 3.77 3.71 7.22
C GLU A 82 4.14 2.67 6.16
N ALA A 83 3.51 1.50 6.19
CA ALA A 83 3.71 0.48 5.17
C ALA A 83 3.23 0.92 3.79
N ALA A 84 2.09 1.58 3.70
CA ALA A 84 1.62 2.17 2.44
C ALA A 84 2.62 3.18 1.86
N ALA A 85 3.18 4.04 2.72
CA ALA A 85 4.23 4.98 2.31
C ALA A 85 5.47 4.25 1.78
N GLN A 86 5.89 3.15 2.40
CA GLN A 86 7.02 2.35 1.92
C GLN A 86 6.78 1.77 0.52
N TRP A 87 5.59 1.32 0.21
CA TRP A 87 5.25 0.86 -1.15
C TRP A 87 5.41 1.97 -2.18
N PHE A 88 5.01 3.19 -1.87
CA PHE A 88 5.19 4.34 -2.76
C PHE A 88 6.62 4.88 -2.79
N ILE A 89 7.45 4.62 -1.78
CA ILE A 89 8.86 4.98 -1.79
C ILE A 89 9.69 3.95 -2.56
N GLN A 90 9.47 2.66 -2.31
CA GLN A 90 10.30 1.57 -2.79
C GLN A 90 9.80 0.94 -4.10
N GLY A 91 8.51 1.03 -4.41
CA GLY A 91 7.87 0.31 -5.50
C GLY A 91 7.01 1.19 -6.42
N THR A 92 7.21 2.49 -6.44
CA THR A 92 6.35 3.43 -7.18
C THR A 92 6.34 3.20 -8.68
N ASP A 93 7.48 2.91 -9.28
CA ASP A 93 7.59 2.73 -10.73
C ASP A 93 6.77 1.53 -11.20
N GLY A 94 6.87 0.40 -10.50
CA GLY A 94 6.08 -0.80 -10.79
C GLY A 94 4.58 -0.59 -10.55
N LEU A 95 4.22 0.09 -9.48
CA LEU A 95 2.83 0.44 -9.21
C LEU A 95 2.24 1.34 -10.30
N TRP A 96 2.99 2.34 -10.72
CA TRP A 96 2.56 3.23 -11.81
C TRP A 96 2.48 2.52 -13.15
N ALA A 97 3.41 1.62 -13.46
CA ALA A 97 3.35 0.78 -14.65
C ALA A 97 2.07 -0.07 -14.69
N ASN A 98 1.62 -0.59 -13.55
CA ASN A 98 0.32 -1.27 -13.44
C ASN A 98 -0.86 -0.34 -13.76
N VAL A 99 -0.82 0.93 -13.33
CA VAL A 99 -1.85 1.93 -13.64
C VAL A 99 -1.89 2.23 -15.14
N VAL A 100 -0.74 2.46 -15.75
CA VAL A 100 -0.61 2.73 -17.19
C VAL A 100 -1.14 1.55 -18.01
N SER A 101 -0.84 0.32 -17.61
CA SER A 101 -1.31 -0.91 -18.24
C SER A 101 -2.75 -1.28 -17.87
N LYS A 102 -3.38 -0.55 -16.97
CA LYS A 102 -4.73 -0.83 -16.45
C LYS A 102 -4.87 -2.26 -15.93
N ARG A 103 -3.86 -2.73 -15.19
CA ARG A 103 -3.78 -4.10 -14.74
C ARG A 103 -4.89 -4.46 -13.79
N ILE A 104 -5.58 -5.55 -14.08
CA ILE A 104 -6.69 -6.08 -13.29
C ILE A 104 -6.31 -7.46 -12.75
N PHE A 105 -6.78 -7.77 -11.55
CA PHE A 105 -6.61 -9.07 -10.91
C PHE A 105 -7.94 -9.82 -10.87
N PRO A 106 -8.23 -10.66 -11.86
CA PRO A 106 -9.53 -11.34 -11.97
C PRO A 106 -9.82 -12.30 -10.78
N ASP A 107 -8.76 -12.80 -10.14
CA ASP A 107 -8.89 -13.74 -9.01
C ASP A 107 -9.31 -13.06 -7.69
N LEU A 108 -9.31 -11.73 -7.64
CA LEU A 108 -9.72 -10.96 -6.48
C LEU A 108 -11.19 -10.53 -6.61
N ILE A 109 -12.06 -11.48 -6.95
CA ILE A 109 -13.50 -11.24 -6.99
C ILE A 109 -14.00 -11.13 -5.55
N ASP A 110 -14.04 -9.92 -5.03
CA ASP A 110 -14.85 -9.61 -3.87
C ASP A 110 -16.24 -9.18 -4.34
N GLU A 111 -17.19 -10.11 -4.34
CA GLU A 111 -18.58 -9.85 -4.72
C GLU A 111 -19.27 -8.80 -3.84
N ARG A 112 -18.64 -8.43 -2.72
CA ARG A 112 -19.15 -7.47 -1.74
C ARG A 112 -18.78 -6.04 -2.04
N ARG A 113 -17.83 -5.80 -2.95
CA ARG A 113 -17.39 -4.48 -3.35
C ARG A 113 -17.72 -4.24 -4.82
N GLU A 114 -18.70 -3.40 -5.07
CA GLU A 114 -18.84 -2.77 -6.37
C GLU A 114 -17.66 -1.81 -6.54
N GLY A 115 -16.83 -2.05 -7.54
CA GLY A 115 -15.75 -1.14 -7.88
C GLY A 115 -14.46 -1.82 -8.33
N SER A 116 -13.49 -0.98 -8.55
CA SER A 116 -12.18 -1.28 -9.09
C SER A 116 -11.41 -2.34 -8.30
N ARG A 117 -10.96 -3.35 -9.00
CA ARG A 117 -10.17 -4.47 -8.47
C ARG A 117 -8.74 -4.49 -9.00
N GLY A 118 -8.35 -3.42 -9.63
CA GLY A 118 -7.07 -3.32 -10.27
C GLY A 118 -6.41 -1.96 -10.04
N PHE A 119 -5.46 -1.69 -10.88
CA PHE A 119 -4.73 -0.42 -10.92
C PHE A 119 -5.41 0.54 -11.90
N GLU A 120 -6.54 1.10 -11.50
CA GLU A 120 -7.23 2.12 -12.27
C GLU A 120 -6.73 3.50 -11.89
N ARG A 121 -6.74 4.42 -12.84
CA ARG A 121 -6.30 5.79 -12.62
C ARG A 121 -7.08 6.49 -11.51
N GLU A 122 -8.38 6.30 -11.48
CA GLU A 122 -9.25 6.90 -10.47
C GLU A 122 -8.93 6.38 -9.05
N ARG A 123 -8.60 5.08 -8.94
CA ARG A 123 -8.18 4.48 -7.68
C ARG A 123 -6.84 5.05 -7.22
N TRP A 124 -5.89 5.19 -8.13
CA TRP A 124 -4.61 5.84 -7.87
C TRP A 124 -4.78 7.29 -7.39
N ASP A 125 -5.61 8.07 -8.07
CA ASP A 125 -5.85 9.46 -7.70
C ASP A 125 -6.50 9.58 -6.30
N ARG A 126 -7.36 8.64 -5.91
CA ARG A 126 -7.89 8.53 -4.54
C ARG A 126 -6.79 8.22 -3.53
N TRP A 127 -5.91 7.27 -3.80
CA TRP A 127 -4.77 6.97 -2.93
C TRP A 127 -3.87 8.20 -2.72
N VAL A 128 -3.58 8.92 -3.77
CA VAL A 128 -2.77 10.14 -3.71
C VAL A 128 -3.44 11.21 -2.86
N ARG A 129 -4.73 11.41 -3.04
CA ARG A 129 -5.51 12.35 -2.23
C ARG A 129 -5.48 11.99 -0.76
N ASP A 130 -5.67 10.73 -0.44
CA ASP A 130 -5.74 10.25 0.94
C ASP A 130 -4.36 10.22 1.62
N LEU A 131 -3.29 9.98 0.88
CA LEU A 131 -1.92 10.17 1.37
C LEU A 131 -1.64 11.64 1.75
N ARG A 132 -2.13 12.60 0.96
CA ARG A 132 -2.02 14.02 1.29
C ARG A 132 -2.78 14.39 2.55
N ARG A 133 -3.98 13.85 2.70
CA ARG A 133 -4.78 14.04 3.93
C ARG A 133 -4.06 13.49 5.15
N ALA A 134 -3.49 12.31 5.06
CA ALA A 134 -2.69 11.71 6.13
C ALA A 134 -1.43 12.54 6.44
N GLU A 135 -0.73 13.03 5.42
CA GLU A 135 0.45 13.88 5.60
C GLU A 135 0.10 15.17 6.34
N GLN A 136 -1.00 15.79 6.00
CA GLN A 136 -1.44 17.03 6.65
C GLN A 136 -1.87 16.81 8.10
N ALA A 137 -2.55 15.70 8.39
CA ALA A 137 -3.08 15.39 9.72
C ALA A 137 -2.06 14.76 10.67
N GLY A 138 -1.01 14.11 10.15
CA GLY A 138 -0.03 13.40 10.94
C GLY A 138 0.68 14.31 11.94
N ARG A 139 0.93 13.78 13.14
CA ARG A 139 1.60 14.49 14.25
C ARG A 139 3.06 14.10 14.38
N ASN A 140 3.41 12.89 13.96
CA ASN A 140 4.76 12.39 14.01
C ASN A 140 5.60 12.98 12.85
N PRO A 141 6.67 13.75 13.12
CA PRO A 141 7.48 14.36 12.07
C PRO A 141 8.13 13.35 11.12
N ARG A 142 8.52 12.17 11.63
CA ARG A 142 9.08 11.09 10.82
C ARG A 142 8.05 10.56 9.83
N MET A 143 6.82 10.34 10.27
CA MET A 143 5.72 9.91 9.41
C MET A 143 5.39 10.95 8.36
N LYS A 144 5.34 12.22 8.73
CA LYS A 144 5.11 13.32 7.77
C LYS A 144 6.18 13.34 6.68
N LYS A 145 7.45 13.14 7.06
CA LYS A 145 8.55 13.07 6.09
C LYS A 145 8.40 11.89 5.15
N LEU A 146 8.08 10.70 5.67
CA LEU A 146 7.83 9.51 4.84
C LEU A 146 6.70 9.74 3.84
N LEU A 147 5.60 10.31 4.27
CA LEU A 147 4.46 10.60 3.39
C LEU A 147 4.80 11.66 2.32
N ARG A 148 5.61 12.66 2.65
CA ARG A 148 6.12 13.62 1.66
C ARG A 148 7.04 12.94 0.64
N ASP A 149 7.92 12.05 1.08
CA ASP A 149 8.82 11.30 0.20
C ASP A 149 8.01 10.40 -0.74
N ALA A 150 6.98 9.73 -0.24
CA ALA A 150 6.05 8.94 -1.04
C ALA A 150 5.32 9.81 -2.09
N LEU A 151 4.78 10.95 -1.68
CA LEU A 151 4.09 11.88 -2.59
C LEU A 151 5.05 12.48 -3.64
N ALA A 152 6.29 12.73 -3.29
CA ALA A 152 7.32 13.20 -4.21
C ALA A 152 7.63 12.14 -5.29
N ASN A 153 7.74 10.88 -4.91
CA ASN A 153 7.91 9.77 -5.85
C ASN A 153 6.71 9.59 -6.78
N ILE A 154 5.51 9.67 -6.24
CA ILE A 154 4.27 9.62 -7.04
C ILE A 154 4.28 10.74 -8.09
N LYS A 155 4.61 11.96 -7.68
CA LYS A 155 4.70 13.10 -8.61
C LYS A 155 5.77 12.88 -9.69
N ARG A 156 6.89 12.25 -9.34
CA ARG A 156 7.96 11.93 -10.27
C ARG A 156 7.50 10.99 -11.39
N VAL A 157 6.82 9.91 -11.05
CA VAL A 157 6.40 8.90 -12.06
C VAL A 157 5.23 9.36 -12.93
N MET A 158 4.44 10.30 -12.45
CA MET A 158 3.30 10.86 -13.19
C MET A 158 3.68 11.95 -14.20
N ARG A 159 4.94 12.34 -14.26
CA ARG A 159 5.48 13.29 -15.27
C ARG A 159 5.76 12.57 -16.58
#